data_0e09a6b024b67372f895c1388a6cd4c1
#
_entry.id   0e09a6b024b67372f895c1388a6cd4c1
#
_cell.length_a   1.000
_cell.length_b   1.000
_cell.length_c   1.000
_cell.angle_alpha   90.00
_cell.angle_beta   90.00
_cell.angle_gamma   90.00
#
_symmetry.space_group_name_H-M   'P 1'
#
loop_
_entity.id
_entity.type
_entity.pdbx_description
1 polymer ?
#
loop_
_entity_poly.entity_id
_entity_poly.type
_entity_poly.pdbx_seq_one_letter_code
_entity_poly.pdbx_strand_id
1 'polypeptide(L)'
;LQCAEDGCGQCQQCRLVQADAHPDVSMLVTDRVVISIEEVRDLVSRSSMATTIGDYRVIIIEDADRMAERTSNVLLKALEEPAEKVVWILCAPSVSDLLPTIRSRTRNVNLRLPSIDEVATLLVQRDGVAMDVARKSALLAQNHVGMARRLAISSDARARRSETLRVLMSISNLSSAMVAAEKLLGVAK
;
A
#
# COMPACT_ATOMS: atom_id res chain seq x y z
N LEU A 1 -13.59 3.61 -12.05
CA LEU A 1 -13.45 2.96 -13.36
C LEU A 1 -14.39 1.74 -13.52
N GLN A 2 -14.68 1.01 -12.45
CA GLN A 2 -15.57 -0.16 -12.45
C GLN A 2 -16.93 0.13 -11.79
N CYS A 3 -17.07 1.22 -11.08
CA CYS A 3 -18.28 1.62 -10.38
C CYS A 3 -18.91 2.82 -11.09
N ALA A 4 -20.22 2.78 -11.31
CA ALA A 4 -20.97 3.89 -11.91
C ALA A 4 -21.02 5.14 -11.02
N GLU A 5 -20.80 4.99 -9.71
CA GLU A 5 -20.84 6.05 -8.70
C GLU A 5 -19.46 6.33 -8.09
N ASP A 6 -18.39 6.30 -8.90
CA ASP A 6 -17.02 6.68 -8.53
C ASP A 6 -16.47 6.02 -7.25
N GLY A 7 -16.84 4.76 -7.01
CA GLY A 7 -16.32 4.00 -5.88
C GLY A 7 -17.23 4.04 -4.64
N CYS A 8 -18.52 3.79 -4.80
CA CYS A 8 -19.51 3.82 -3.72
C CYS A 8 -19.24 2.84 -2.54
N GLY A 9 -18.36 1.83 -2.73
CA GLY A 9 -18.02 0.84 -1.71
C GLY A 9 -19.09 -0.23 -1.46
N GLN A 10 -20.29 -0.10 -2.05
CA GLN A 10 -21.45 -0.96 -1.74
C GLN A 10 -21.92 -1.81 -2.92
N CYS A 11 -21.72 -1.40 -4.16
CA CYS A 11 -22.12 -2.16 -5.33
C CYS A 11 -21.29 -3.44 -5.49
N GLN A 12 -21.75 -4.35 -6.33
CA GLN A 12 -21.08 -5.63 -6.59
C GLN A 12 -19.63 -5.44 -7.05
N GLN A 13 -19.37 -4.49 -7.95
CA GLN A 13 -18.03 -4.20 -8.45
C GLN A 13 -17.10 -3.74 -7.32
N CYS A 14 -17.55 -2.82 -6.47
CA CYS A 14 -16.77 -2.34 -5.33
C CYS A 14 -16.48 -3.46 -4.34
N ARG A 15 -17.43 -4.35 -4.07
CA ARG A 15 -17.22 -5.50 -3.17
C ARG A 15 -16.20 -6.49 -3.74
N LEU A 16 -16.25 -6.76 -5.05
CA LEU A 16 -15.29 -7.62 -5.73
C LEU A 16 -13.86 -7.03 -5.67
N VAL A 17 -13.72 -5.72 -5.89
CA VAL A 17 -12.41 -5.04 -5.77
C VAL A 17 -11.90 -5.10 -4.32
N GLN A 18 -12.75 -4.84 -3.33
CA GLN A 18 -12.38 -4.91 -1.92
C GLN A 18 -11.98 -6.32 -1.45
N ALA A 19 -12.56 -7.35 -2.08
CA ALA A 19 -12.26 -8.76 -1.80
C ALA A 19 -11.08 -9.29 -2.64
N ASP A 20 -10.40 -8.44 -3.42
CA ASP A 20 -9.35 -8.83 -4.39
C ASP A 20 -9.79 -9.95 -5.35
N ALA A 21 -11.06 -9.93 -5.73
CA ALA A 21 -11.71 -10.94 -6.56
C ALA A 21 -12.30 -10.40 -7.87
N HIS A 22 -11.98 -9.14 -8.22
CA HIS A 22 -12.51 -8.55 -9.45
C HIS A 22 -11.70 -9.04 -10.67
N PRO A 23 -12.33 -9.67 -11.70
CA PRO A 23 -11.58 -10.27 -12.81
C PRO A 23 -10.81 -9.27 -13.67
N ASP A 24 -11.25 -8.00 -13.69
CA ASP A 24 -10.61 -6.93 -14.48
C ASP A 24 -9.73 -6.00 -13.65
N VAL A 25 -9.49 -6.32 -12.37
CA VAL A 25 -8.55 -5.61 -11.51
C VAL A 25 -7.48 -6.59 -11.05
N SER A 26 -6.23 -6.28 -11.33
CA SER A 26 -5.09 -7.07 -10.88
C SER A 26 -4.22 -6.21 -9.98
N MET A 27 -3.91 -6.70 -8.79
CA MET A 27 -3.03 -6.02 -7.86
C MET A 27 -1.78 -6.89 -7.64
N LEU A 28 -0.62 -6.28 -7.79
CA LEU A 28 0.66 -6.88 -7.40
C LEU A 28 1.08 -6.30 -6.07
N VAL A 29 1.04 -7.13 -5.05
CA VAL A 29 1.58 -6.87 -3.71
C VAL A 29 2.59 -7.97 -3.43
N THR A 30 3.82 -7.60 -3.09
CA THR A 30 4.86 -8.58 -2.81
C THR A 30 5.42 -8.41 -1.41
N ASP A 31 5.58 -9.51 -0.69
CA ASP A 31 6.29 -9.56 0.60
C ASP A 31 7.82 -9.64 0.40
N ARG A 32 8.28 -9.80 -0.85
CA ARG A 32 9.70 -9.86 -1.18
C ARG A 32 10.31 -8.46 -1.21
N VAL A 33 11.61 -8.40 -1.01
CA VAL A 33 12.38 -7.14 -1.09
C VAL A 33 12.36 -6.54 -2.51
N VAL A 34 12.29 -7.40 -3.53
CA VAL A 34 12.33 -7.00 -4.95
C VAL A 34 11.17 -7.66 -5.69
N ILE A 35 10.52 -6.91 -6.56
CA ILE A 35 9.51 -7.41 -7.51
C ILE A 35 10.24 -8.14 -8.64
N SER A 36 9.86 -9.39 -8.88
CA SER A 36 10.49 -10.23 -9.90
C SER A 36 10.02 -9.87 -11.32
N ILE A 37 10.83 -10.26 -12.31
CA ILE A 37 10.49 -10.07 -13.72
C ILE A 37 9.27 -10.90 -14.12
N GLU A 38 9.15 -12.09 -13.56
CA GLU A 38 8.05 -13.03 -13.82
C GLU A 38 6.70 -12.45 -13.38
N GLU A 39 6.65 -11.84 -12.20
CA GLU A 39 5.44 -11.18 -11.68
C GLU A 39 4.98 -10.05 -12.62
N VAL A 40 5.92 -9.23 -13.09
CA VAL A 40 5.59 -8.13 -14.02
C VAL A 40 5.21 -8.65 -15.41
N ARG A 41 5.84 -9.69 -15.91
CA ARG A 41 5.48 -10.33 -17.20
C ARG A 41 4.06 -10.89 -17.16
N ASP A 42 3.65 -11.51 -16.08
CA ASP A 42 2.29 -12.02 -15.91
C ASP A 42 1.27 -10.86 -15.97
N LEU A 43 1.53 -9.74 -15.29
CA LEU A 43 0.69 -8.56 -15.37
C LEU A 43 0.62 -7.97 -16.79
N VAL A 44 1.75 -7.87 -17.48
CA VAL A 44 1.79 -7.39 -18.87
C VAL A 44 0.99 -8.33 -19.79
N SER A 45 1.10 -9.64 -19.60
CA SER A 45 0.29 -10.61 -20.35
C SER A 45 -1.21 -10.41 -20.07
N ARG A 46 -1.60 -10.25 -18.81
CA ARG A 46 -3.01 -9.99 -18.43
C ARG A 46 -3.53 -8.66 -18.96
N SER A 47 -2.67 -7.65 -19.09
CA SER A 47 -3.07 -6.33 -19.60
C SER A 47 -3.59 -6.39 -21.03
N SER A 48 -3.14 -7.36 -21.82
CA SER A 48 -3.56 -7.55 -23.22
C SER A 48 -4.88 -8.33 -23.38
N MET A 49 -5.44 -8.85 -22.28
CA MET A 49 -6.70 -9.61 -22.33
C MET A 49 -7.89 -8.65 -22.35
N ALA A 50 -8.98 -9.05 -23.04
CA ALA A 50 -10.24 -8.31 -23.00
C ALA A 50 -10.79 -8.23 -21.56
N THR A 51 -11.55 -7.18 -21.27
CA THR A 51 -12.28 -7.06 -20.01
C THR A 51 -13.39 -8.10 -19.93
N THR A 52 -13.72 -8.55 -18.72
CA THR A 52 -14.74 -9.58 -18.48
C THR A 52 -16.09 -8.99 -18.11
N ILE A 53 -16.10 -8.09 -17.14
CA ILE A 53 -17.34 -7.48 -16.62
C ILE A 53 -17.25 -5.96 -16.49
N GLY A 54 -16.04 -5.40 -16.46
CA GLY A 54 -15.79 -3.97 -16.34
C GLY A 54 -15.53 -3.31 -17.70
N ASP A 55 -15.57 -1.97 -17.70
CA ASP A 55 -15.23 -1.19 -18.89
C ASP A 55 -13.72 -1.03 -19.10
N TYR A 56 -12.95 -1.16 -18.03
CA TYR A 56 -11.51 -0.99 -18.03
C TYR A 56 -10.83 -2.16 -17.34
N ARG A 57 -9.64 -2.51 -17.79
CA ARG A 57 -8.74 -3.36 -17.06
C ARG A 57 -7.80 -2.47 -16.24
N VAL A 58 -7.77 -2.68 -14.93
CA VAL A 58 -6.96 -1.89 -14.00
C VAL A 58 -5.85 -2.78 -13.43
N ILE A 59 -4.62 -2.33 -13.55
CA ILE A 59 -3.47 -3.04 -13.03
C ILE A 59 -2.75 -2.12 -12.04
N ILE A 60 -2.60 -2.60 -10.81
CA ILE A 60 -2.00 -1.85 -9.71
C ILE A 60 -0.72 -2.57 -9.30
N ILE A 61 0.38 -1.83 -9.21
CA ILE A 61 1.64 -2.32 -8.65
C ILE A 61 1.93 -1.50 -7.40
N GLU A 62 1.87 -2.14 -6.24
CA GLU A 62 2.31 -1.54 -4.99
C GLU A 62 3.84 -1.58 -4.89
N ASP A 63 4.42 -0.58 -4.21
CA ASP A 63 5.86 -0.44 -4.02
C ASP A 63 6.67 -0.63 -5.33
N ALA A 64 6.24 0.04 -6.40
CA ALA A 64 6.84 -0.05 -7.74
C ALA A 64 8.32 0.36 -7.78
N ASP A 65 8.81 1.09 -6.77
CA ASP A 65 10.22 1.37 -6.51
C ASP A 65 11.06 0.13 -6.23
N ARG A 66 10.41 -0.99 -5.81
CA ARG A 66 11.08 -2.28 -5.63
C ARG A 66 11.37 -3.02 -6.94
N MET A 67 10.95 -2.48 -8.09
CA MET A 67 11.33 -3.04 -9.39
C MET A 67 12.77 -2.65 -9.73
N ALA A 68 13.63 -3.66 -9.93
CA ALA A 68 14.95 -3.43 -10.52
C ALA A 68 14.82 -2.88 -11.96
N GLU A 69 15.84 -2.21 -12.47
CA GLU A 69 15.85 -1.63 -13.81
C GLU A 69 15.42 -2.62 -14.90
N ARG A 70 15.93 -3.84 -14.82
CA ARG A 70 15.59 -4.92 -15.77
C ARG A 70 14.11 -5.30 -15.71
N THR A 71 13.51 -5.29 -14.53
CA THR A 71 12.07 -5.55 -14.32
C THR A 71 11.24 -4.39 -14.85
N SER A 72 11.65 -3.17 -14.58
CA SER A 72 10.99 -1.95 -15.05
C SER A 72 10.98 -1.88 -16.58
N ASN A 73 12.03 -2.32 -17.26
CA ASN A 73 12.12 -2.33 -18.71
C ASN A 73 11.08 -3.25 -19.38
N VAL A 74 10.67 -4.32 -18.70
CA VAL A 74 9.58 -5.19 -19.19
C VAL A 74 8.25 -4.43 -19.28
N LEU A 75 8.02 -3.49 -18.36
CA LEU A 75 6.78 -2.70 -18.29
C LEU A 75 6.74 -1.58 -19.34
N LEU A 76 7.90 -1.08 -19.80
CA LEU A 76 7.96 0.11 -20.67
C LEU A 76 7.10 -0.02 -21.91
N LYS A 77 7.13 -1.18 -22.60
CA LYS A 77 6.33 -1.39 -23.83
C LYS A 77 4.82 -1.29 -23.54
N ALA A 78 4.36 -1.84 -22.40
CA ALA A 78 2.97 -1.79 -22.03
C ALA A 78 2.52 -0.38 -21.56
N LEU A 79 3.46 0.47 -21.16
CA LEU A 79 3.20 1.88 -20.82
C LEU A 79 3.26 2.78 -22.06
N GLU A 80 4.10 2.46 -23.05
CA GLU A 80 4.20 3.23 -24.30
C GLU A 80 3.00 3.00 -25.21
N GLU A 81 2.59 1.74 -25.35
CA GLU A 81 1.51 1.31 -26.23
C GLU A 81 0.51 0.47 -25.43
N PRO A 82 -0.21 1.09 -24.48
CA PRO A 82 -1.19 0.36 -23.69
C PRO A 82 -2.32 -0.18 -24.59
N ALA A 83 -2.78 -1.37 -24.28
CA ALA A 83 -3.98 -1.90 -24.92
C ALA A 83 -5.18 -1.00 -24.61
N GLU A 84 -6.21 -1.03 -25.47
CA GLU A 84 -7.41 -0.23 -25.25
C GLU A 84 -8.06 -0.53 -23.90
N LYS A 85 -8.52 0.52 -23.21
CA LYS A 85 -9.20 0.43 -21.92
C LYS A 85 -8.36 -0.22 -20.80
N VAL A 86 -7.04 -0.10 -20.86
CA VAL A 86 -6.13 -0.52 -19.79
C VAL A 86 -5.63 0.70 -19.02
N VAL A 87 -5.65 0.59 -17.69
CA VAL A 87 -5.12 1.61 -16.78
C VAL A 87 -4.07 0.98 -15.89
N TRP A 88 -2.85 1.51 -15.93
CA TRP A 88 -1.76 1.16 -15.05
C TRP A 88 -1.67 2.15 -13.90
N ILE A 89 -1.60 1.65 -12.66
CA ILE A 89 -1.40 2.44 -11.44
C ILE A 89 -0.12 1.93 -10.76
N LEU A 90 0.89 2.78 -10.68
CA LEU A 90 2.16 2.48 -10.03
C LEU A 90 2.22 3.28 -8.74
N CYS A 91 2.27 2.60 -7.60
CA CYS A 91 2.41 3.22 -6.29
C CYS A 91 3.89 3.21 -5.88
N ALA A 92 4.41 4.35 -5.47
CA ALA A 92 5.76 4.50 -4.96
C ALA A 92 5.80 5.57 -3.85
N PRO A 93 6.74 5.50 -2.89
CA PRO A 93 6.86 6.50 -1.83
C PRO A 93 7.17 7.89 -2.38
N SER A 94 8.00 7.97 -3.42
CA SER A 94 8.32 9.21 -4.12
C SER A 94 8.43 8.97 -5.62
N VAL A 95 8.12 10.00 -6.40
CA VAL A 95 8.31 9.99 -7.87
C VAL A 95 9.77 9.77 -8.24
N SER A 96 10.71 10.27 -7.43
CA SER A 96 12.17 10.10 -7.66
C SER A 96 12.62 8.63 -7.54
N ASP A 97 11.86 7.77 -6.86
CA ASP A 97 12.22 6.38 -6.64
C ASP A 97 11.93 5.50 -7.86
N LEU A 98 11.18 6.03 -8.82
CA LEU A 98 10.93 5.38 -10.10
C LEU A 98 11.93 5.83 -11.17
N LEU A 99 12.27 4.91 -12.08
CA LEU A 99 13.16 5.21 -13.20
C LEU A 99 12.62 6.37 -14.06
N PRO A 100 13.50 7.24 -14.57
CA PRO A 100 13.09 8.34 -15.46
C PRO A 100 12.28 7.87 -16.67
N THR A 101 12.58 6.67 -17.19
CA THR A 101 11.87 6.04 -18.31
C THR A 101 10.42 5.68 -17.99
N ILE A 102 10.11 5.26 -16.77
CA ILE A 102 8.73 5.06 -16.28
C ILE A 102 8.04 6.40 -16.09
N ARG A 103 8.72 7.34 -15.42
CA ARG A 103 8.17 8.66 -15.10
C ARG A 103 7.74 9.45 -16.31
N SER A 104 8.50 9.36 -17.41
CA SER A 104 8.20 10.07 -18.66
C SER A 104 6.94 9.56 -19.38
N ARG A 105 6.46 8.34 -19.02
CA ARG A 105 5.30 7.67 -19.63
C ARG A 105 4.09 7.59 -18.72
N THR A 106 4.21 8.13 -17.52
CA THR A 106 3.15 8.09 -16.51
C THR A 106 2.76 9.51 -16.09
N ARG A 107 1.50 9.68 -15.72
CA ARG A 107 1.02 10.91 -15.09
C ARG A 107 1.20 10.79 -13.58
N ASN A 108 1.92 11.74 -13.00
CA ASN A 108 2.08 11.77 -11.55
C ASN A 108 0.82 12.30 -10.85
N VAL A 109 0.39 11.58 -9.82
CA VAL A 109 -0.69 11.98 -8.90
C VAL A 109 -0.12 11.96 -7.48
N ASN A 110 0.11 13.14 -6.93
CA ASN A 110 0.57 13.25 -5.54
C ASN A 110 -0.59 13.12 -4.57
N LEU A 111 -0.47 12.18 -3.64
CA LEU A 111 -1.40 12.06 -2.52
C LEU A 111 -0.90 12.94 -1.37
N ARG A 112 -1.78 13.78 -0.82
CA ARG A 112 -1.46 14.55 0.37
C ARG A 112 -1.56 13.66 1.62
N LEU A 113 -0.75 13.96 2.61
CA LEU A 113 -0.93 13.37 3.94
C LEU A 113 -2.24 13.91 4.55
N PRO A 114 -3.14 13.05 4.99
CA PRO A 114 -4.36 13.48 5.67
C PRO A 114 -4.01 14.09 7.04
N SER A 115 -4.87 14.95 7.56
CA SER A 115 -4.76 15.44 8.94
C SER A 115 -5.12 14.37 9.96
N ILE A 116 -4.75 14.57 11.23
CA ILE A 116 -5.12 13.67 12.34
C ILE A 116 -6.65 13.50 12.39
N ASP A 117 -7.39 14.60 12.21
CA ASP A 117 -8.85 14.59 12.31
C ASP A 117 -9.52 13.86 11.13
N GLU A 118 -8.96 13.98 9.91
CA GLU A 118 -9.41 13.20 8.75
C GLU A 118 -9.20 11.71 8.95
N VAL A 119 -8.02 11.31 9.44
CA VAL A 119 -7.74 9.90 9.76
C VAL A 119 -8.64 9.40 10.87
N ALA A 120 -8.84 10.16 11.95
CA ALA A 120 -9.70 9.77 13.05
C ALA A 120 -11.15 9.61 12.60
N THR A 121 -11.67 10.56 11.82
CA THR A 121 -13.04 10.49 11.26
C THR A 121 -13.22 9.25 10.39
N LEU A 122 -12.24 8.95 9.53
CA LEU A 122 -12.25 7.74 8.69
C LEU A 122 -12.33 6.46 9.55
N LEU A 123 -11.53 6.37 10.61
CA LEU A 123 -11.53 5.19 11.50
C LEU A 123 -12.85 5.02 12.24
N VAL A 124 -13.47 6.13 12.69
CA VAL A 124 -14.78 6.09 13.31
C VAL A 124 -15.84 5.61 12.33
N GLN A 125 -15.89 6.17 11.12
CA GLN A 125 -16.90 5.84 10.11
C GLN A 125 -16.75 4.42 9.57
N ARG A 126 -15.52 3.99 9.30
CA ARG A 126 -15.26 2.71 8.65
C ARG A 126 -15.18 1.54 9.62
N ASP A 127 -14.52 1.73 10.76
CA ASP A 127 -14.15 0.65 11.67
C ASP A 127 -14.91 0.75 13.02
N GLY A 128 -15.78 1.75 13.22
CA GLY A 128 -16.59 1.93 14.42
C GLY A 128 -15.78 2.22 15.70
N VAL A 129 -14.56 2.71 15.55
CA VAL A 129 -13.65 2.98 16.68
C VAL A 129 -14.07 4.25 17.39
N ALA A 130 -13.98 4.29 18.72
CA ALA A 130 -14.24 5.51 19.48
C ALA A 130 -13.29 6.66 19.07
N MET A 131 -13.80 7.90 19.03
CA MET A 131 -13.07 9.06 18.48
C MET A 131 -11.75 9.33 19.21
N ASP A 132 -11.70 9.16 20.51
CA ASP A 132 -10.52 9.34 21.34
C ASP A 132 -9.41 8.32 20.99
N VAL A 133 -9.78 7.05 20.78
CA VAL A 133 -8.88 5.98 20.33
C VAL A 133 -8.42 6.24 18.90
N ALA A 134 -9.34 6.64 18.02
CA ALA A 134 -9.02 6.94 16.62
C ALA A 134 -8.02 8.09 16.51
N ARG A 135 -8.25 9.19 17.22
CA ARG A 135 -7.38 10.37 17.22
C ARG A 135 -5.99 10.06 17.80
N LYS A 136 -5.93 9.33 18.92
CA LYS A 136 -4.68 8.86 19.51
C LYS A 136 -3.90 7.96 18.55
N SER A 137 -4.59 7.04 17.89
CA SER A 137 -3.97 6.14 16.91
C SER A 137 -3.46 6.87 15.67
N ALA A 138 -4.21 7.86 15.17
CA ALA A 138 -3.78 8.71 14.06
C ALA A 138 -2.51 9.50 14.39
N LEU A 139 -2.46 10.10 15.59
CA LEU A 139 -1.28 10.83 16.08
C LEU A 139 -0.06 9.90 16.19
N LEU A 140 -0.22 8.73 16.81
CA LEU A 140 0.85 7.75 16.99
C LEU A 140 1.36 7.17 15.66
N ALA A 141 0.51 7.12 14.65
CA ALA A 141 0.82 6.66 13.30
C ALA A 141 1.34 7.78 12.37
N GLN A 142 1.51 9.00 12.87
CA GLN A 142 1.92 10.16 12.06
C GLN A 142 1.04 10.30 10.80
N ASN A 143 -0.27 10.18 10.98
CA ASN A 143 -1.31 10.27 9.95
C ASN A 143 -1.29 9.15 8.89
N HIS A 144 -0.47 8.12 9.06
CA HIS A 144 -0.49 6.96 8.16
C HIS A 144 -1.74 6.11 8.44
N VAL A 145 -2.71 6.13 7.53
CA VAL A 145 -4.05 5.53 7.72
C VAL A 145 -3.99 4.04 8.08
N GLY A 146 -3.20 3.24 7.36
CA GLY A 146 -3.08 1.80 7.61
C GLY A 146 -2.49 1.49 8.99
N MET A 147 -1.45 2.21 9.40
CA MET A 147 -0.86 2.06 10.73
C MET A 147 -1.80 2.56 11.83
N ALA A 148 -2.48 3.68 11.61
CA ALA A 148 -3.48 4.20 12.55
C ALA A 148 -4.61 3.19 12.76
N ARG A 149 -5.11 2.58 11.68
CA ARG A 149 -6.11 1.50 11.75
C ARG A 149 -5.62 0.32 12.58
N ARG A 150 -4.42 -0.17 12.27
CA ARG A 150 -3.80 -1.29 13.00
C ARG A 150 -3.70 -0.98 14.50
N LEU A 151 -3.24 0.21 14.85
CA LEU A 151 -3.16 0.65 16.25
C LEU A 151 -4.53 0.84 16.91
N ALA A 152 -5.55 1.28 16.16
CA ALA A 152 -6.89 1.48 16.70
C ALA A 152 -7.59 0.15 17.03
N ILE A 153 -7.47 -0.85 16.16
CA ILE A 153 -8.20 -2.11 16.26
C ILE A 153 -7.45 -3.15 17.10
N SER A 154 -6.12 -3.28 16.93
CA SER A 154 -5.32 -4.34 17.52
C SER A 154 -4.69 -3.91 18.85
N SER A 155 -5.10 -4.56 19.95
CA SER A 155 -4.45 -4.42 21.25
C SER A 155 -3.01 -4.92 21.23
N ASP A 156 -2.73 -5.99 20.49
CA ASP A 156 -1.42 -6.57 20.31
C ASP A 156 -0.46 -5.59 19.62
N ALA A 157 -0.92 -4.92 18.54
CA ALA A 157 -0.11 -3.90 17.87
C ALA A 157 0.27 -2.75 18.82
N ARG A 158 -0.65 -2.33 19.69
CA ARG A 158 -0.36 -1.32 20.73
C ARG A 158 0.63 -1.82 21.76
N ALA A 159 0.47 -3.07 22.22
CA ALA A 159 1.37 -3.68 23.19
C ALA A 159 2.79 -3.82 22.64
N ARG A 160 2.95 -4.35 21.43
CA ARG A 160 4.26 -4.44 20.74
C ARG A 160 4.92 -3.07 20.58
N ARG A 161 4.17 -2.06 20.13
CA ARG A 161 4.70 -0.69 20.04
C ARG A 161 5.17 -0.16 21.40
N SER A 162 4.36 -0.35 22.43
CA SER A 162 4.70 0.10 23.80
C SER A 162 5.95 -0.60 24.33
N GLU A 163 6.07 -1.91 24.09
CA GLU A 163 7.24 -2.70 24.47
C GLU A 163 8.49 -2.24 23.72
N THR A 164 8.40 -2.05 22.40
CA THR A 164 9.52 -1.54 21.58
C THR A 164 10.02 -0.20 22.12
N LEU A 165 9.11 0.74 22.40
CA LEU A 165 9.48 2.05 22.94
C LEU A 165 10.12 1.92 24.34
N ARG A 166 9.58 1.07 25.22
CA ARG A 166 10.13 0.83 26.55
C ARG A 166 11.56 0.28 26.48
N VAL A 167 11.80 -0.68 25.58
CA VAL A 167 13.14 -1.23 25.35
C VAL A 167 14.11 -0.15 24.87
N LEU A 168 13.71 0.67 23.89
CA LEU A 168 14.54 1.76 23.38
C LEU A 168 14.85 2.80 24.47
N MET A 169 13.86 3.17 25.28
CA MET A 169 14.04 4.14 26.37
C MET A 169 14.91 3.60 27.53
N SER A 170 15.13 2.29 27.62
CA SER A 170 16.00 1.68 28.62
C SER A 170 17.48 1.71 28.27
N ILE A 171 17.86 2.18 27.07
CA ILE A 171 19.24 2.24 26.60
C ILE A 171 19.95 3.43 27.23
N SER A 172 20.94 3.15 28.09
CA SER A 172 21.76 4.18 28.71
C SER A 172 23.28 4.02 28.46
N ASN A 173 23.71 2.84 28.01
CA ASN A 173 25.10 2.51 27.73
C ASN A 173 25.19 1.34 26.72
N LEU A 174 26.41 0.99 26.29
CA LEU A 174 26.67 -0.06 25.31
C LEU A 174 26.13 -1.43 25.74
N SER A 175 26.30 -1.78 27.01
CA SER A 175 25.81 -3.07 27.54
C SER A 175 24.29 -3.15 27.50
N SER A 176 23.59 -2.08 27.88
CA SER A 176 22.12 -2.02 27.79
C SER A 176 21.64 -2.00 26.33
N ALA A 177 22.42 -1.44 25.39
CA ALA A 177 22.09 -1.47 23.96
C ALA A 177 22.14 -2.90 23.38
N MET A 178 23.12 -3.71 23.78
CA MET A 178 23.19 -5.12 23.35
C MET A 178 22.00 -5.94 23.85
N VAL A 179 21.63 -5.79 25.12
CA VAL A 179 20.44 -6.45 25.69
C VAL A 179 19.15 -5.97 25.04
N ALA A 180 19.06 -4.68 24.72
CA ALA A 180 17.92 -4.11 23.99
C ALA A 180 17.79 -4.68 22.57
N ALA A 181 18.90 -4.82 21.85
CA ALA A 181 18.92 -5.42 20.51
C ALA A 181 18.40 -6.87 20.53
N GLU A 182 18.83 -7.68 21.49
CA GLU A 182 18.37 -9.05 21.65
C GLU A 182 16.85 -9.13 21.93
N LYS A 183 16.35 -8.27 22.82
CA LYS A 183 14.91 -8.16 23.11
C LYS A 183 14.10 -7.73 21.87
N LEU A 184 14.58 -6.75 21.09
CA LEU A 184 13.89 -6.29 19.88
C LEU A 184 13.81 -7.39 18.83
N LEU A 185 14.84 -8.22 18.66
CA LEU A 185 14.80 -9.38 17.77
C LEU A 185 13.74 -10.41 18.21
N GLY A 186 13.49 -10.55 19.51
CA GLY A 186 12.42 -11.40 20.05
C GLY A 186 11.01 -10.85 19.81
N VAL A 187 10.84 -9.54 19.79
CA VAL A 187 9.55 -8.87 19.53
C VAL A 187 9.19 -8.85 18.03
N ALA A 188 10.19 -8.95 17.16
CA ALA A 188 10.01 -8.93 15.70
C ALA A 188 9.52 -10.28 15.11
N LYS A 189 9.57 -11.36 15.89
CA LYS A 189 9.02 -12.68 15.53
C LYS A 189 7.55 -12.76 15.96
#